data_301e463d8fa7b176f05de928f2b8289d
#
_entry.id   301e463d8fa7b176f05de928f2b8289d
#
_cell.length_a   1.000
_cell.length_b   1.000
_cell.length_c   1.000
_cell.angle_alpha   90.00
_cell.angle_beta   90.00
_cell.angle_gamma   90.00
#
_symmetry.space_group_name_H-M   'P 1'
#
loop_
_entity.id
_entity.type
_entity.pdbx_description
1 polymer ?
#
loop_
_entity_poly.entity_id
_entity_poly.type
_entity_poly.pdbx_seq_one_letter_code
_entity_poly.pdbx_strand_id
1 'polypeptide(L)'
;PYKPDFLERQILAFEKAERPSLAEANFQGVYPRVQTIDHRSQLAGGFRLWRPDLERSRFDLAADAFWSLQGFRYYSAQAGVVPHQGKDFPLFPFMGDEVFELANVRQDDDTPYMLYGSFSHRWAPKFDFFGIGPGSRAADQASFRQRDNLFEAVAGYRVLPRLTLSGRLGYYDVALGPGEDKVLPQIEEVFDPATVPGLLSQPGFFRLGAAAIFDARDVARNPHRGGVLAAEWLRYAQRNGGPGTFSRYAVDGRAYVPLGHPQRVLALRAYLSKDDPAPGARVPFYLMAYLGGSHTLRALDSQRLRGEKLALLQAEYRWEAAPWMELALFLDRGAVAATTDDPLDQFRTDGGIGLRLKTHERTIVRFDLGWGGEGTRLAFRFNPSF
;
A
#
# COMPACT_ATOMS: atom_id res chain seq x y z
N PRO A 1 -27.45 -22.56 -23.61
CA PRO A 1 -26.04 -22.56 -23.23
C PRO A 1 -25.44 -21.18 -23.51
N TYR A 2 -24.88 -20.58 -22.48
CA TYR A 2 -24.19 -19.29 -22.57
C TYR A 2 -23.05 -19.39 -23.59
N LYS A 3 -22.95 -18.40 -24.49
CA LYS A 3 -21.84 -18.29 -25.44
C LYS A 3 -21.03 -17.04 -25.07
N PRO A 4 -19.78 -17.21 -24.63
CA PRO A 4 -18.93 -16.08 -24.28
C PRO A 4 -18.73 -15.15 -25.50
N ASP A 5 -18.80 -13.83 -25.27
CA ASP A 5 -18.52 -12.83 -26.28
C ASP A 5 -17.04 -12.77 -26.67
N PHE A 6 -16.67 -11.87 -27.61
CA PHE A 6 -15.29 -11.79 -28.08
C PHE A 6 -14.32 -11.39 -26.95
N LEU A 7 -14.67 -10.38 -26.13
CA LEU A 7 -13.85 -9.90 -25.02
C LEU A 7 -13.70 -10.97 -23.94
N GLU A 8 -14.79 -11.63 -23.58
CA GLU A 8 -14.80 -12.71 -22.62
C GLU A 8 -13.95 -13.90 -23.10
N ARG A 9 -14.04 -14.27 -24.39
CA ARG A 9 -13.17 -15.29 -24.98
C ARG A 9 -11.69 -14.92 -24.91
N GLN A 10 -11.34 -13.64 -25.11
CA GLN A 10 -9.96 -13.18 -24.99
C GLN A 10 -9.48 -13.26 -23.53
N ILE A 11 -10.29 -12.82 -22.57
CA ILE A 11 -9.96 -12.87 -21.14
C ILE A 11 -9.90 -14.32 -20.63
N LEU A 12 -10.86 -15.18 -21.00
CA LEU A 12 -10.82 -16.61 -20.68
C LEU A 12 -9.69 -17.36 -21.40
N ALA A 13 -9.34 -16.95 -22.63
CA ALA A 13 -8.16 -17.49 -23.32
C ALA A 13 -6.86 -17.05 -22.64
N PHE A 14 -6.84 -15.85 -22.09
CA PHE A 14 -5.75 -15.31 -21.29
C PHE A 14 -5.60 -16.07 -19.96
N GLU A 15 -6.71 -16.41 -19.32
CA GLU A 15 -6.77 -17.22 -18.10
C GLU A 15 -6.33 -18.68 -18.36
N LYS A 16 -6.83 -19.28 -19.48
CA LYS A 16 -6.49 -20.64 -19.89
C LYS A 16 -5.07 -20.80 -20.47
N ALA A 17 -4.52 -19.74 -21.04
CA ALA A 17 -3.21 -19.82 -21.70
C ALA A 17 -2.03 -19.91 -20.74
N GLU A 18 -2.26 -19.91 -19.41
CA GLU A 18 -1.20 -19.83 -18.38
C GLU A 18 -0.14 -18.76 -18.68
N ARG A 19 -0.47 -17.81 -19.55
CA ARG A 19 0.41 -16.71 -19.92
C ARG A 19 0.02 -15.49 -19.09
N PRO A 20 0.69 -15.25 -17.97
CA PRO A 20 0.45 -14.06 -17.17
C PRO A 20 0.77 -12.82 -18.00
N SER A 21 0.05 -11.73 -17.78
CA SER A 21 0.41 -10.44 -18.37
C SER A 21 1.82 -10.03 -17.92
N LEU A 22 2.54 -9.25 -18.71
CA LEU A 22 3.86 -8.73 -18.33
C LEU A 22 3.84 -7.97 -16.98
N ALA A 23 2.67 -7.47 -16.58
CA ALA A 23 2.47 -6.83 -15.27
C ALA A 23 2.32 -7.82 -14.10
N GLU A 24 1.96 -9.08 -14.39
CA GLU A 24 1.55 -10.07 -13.37
C GLU A 24 2.34 -11.39 -13.45
N ALA A 25 3.25 -11.50 -14.44
CA ALA A 25 4.03 -12.70 -14.67
C ALA A 25 4.95 -12.98 -13.49
N ASN A 26 4.74 -14.10 -12.82
CA ASN A 26 5.68 -14.70 -11.88
C ASN A 26 6.34 -15.91 -12.54
N PHE A 27 7.20 -15.65 -13.51
CA PHE A 27 8.03 -16.69 -14.10
C PHE A 27 9.22 -16.99 -13.19
N GLN A 28 9.59 -18.24 -13.10
CA GLN A 28 10.89 -18.58 -12.50
C GLN A 28 12.02 -18.04 -13.39
N GLY A 29 13.00 -17.39 -12.77
CA GLY A 29 14.14 -16.80 -13.48
C GLY A 29 14.02 -15.29 -13.59
N VAL A 30 14.62 -14.72 -14.63
CA VAL A 30 14.60 -13.28 -14.91
C VAL A 30 13.59 -13.01 -16.01
N TYR A 31 12.70 -12.04 -15.78
CA TYR A 31 11.68 -11.64 -16.74
C TYR A 31 11.35 -10.15 -16.66
N PRO A 32 10.91 -9.54 -17.79
CA PRO A 32 10.47 -8.16 -17.78
C PRO A 32 9.15 -8.00 -17.04
N ARG A 33 8.99 -6.86 -16.37
CA ARG A 33 7.77 -6.50 -15.65
C ARG A 33 7.46 -5.02 -15.78
N VAL A 34 6.18 -4.67 -15.66
CA VAL A 34 5.70 -3.29 -15.65
C VAL A 34 4.86 -3.08 -14.39
N GLN A 35 5.10 -1.96 -13.70
CA GLN A 35 4.34 -1.57 -12.50
C GLN A 35 4.40 -0.05 -12.29
N THR A 36 3.71 0.47 -11.29
CA THR A 36 3.91 1.82 -10.76
C THR A 36 4.84 1.77 -9.55
N ILE A 37 5.81 2.67 -9.46
CA ILE A 37 6.69 2.80 -8.27
C ILE A 37 6.01 3.66 -7.21
N ASP A 38 5.39 4.75 -7.65
CA ASP A 38 4.66 5.70 -6.83
C ASP A 38 3.56 6.37 -7.66
N HIS A 39 2.65 7.13 -7.02
CA HIS A 39 1.57 7.83 -7.71
C HIS A 39 2.06 8.82 -8.79
N ARG A 40 3.23 9.44 -8.59
CA ARG A 40 3.86 10.36 -9.56
C ARG A 40 4.77 9.66 -10.56
N SER A 41 5.09 8.40 -10.36
CA SER A 41 6.01 7.66 -11.24
C SER A 41 5.39 7.33 -12.59
N GLN A 42 4.07 7.33 -12.69
CA GLN A 42 3.36 6.73 -13.82
C GLN A 42 3.80 5.27 -14.02
N LEU A 43 3.87 4.81 -15.25
CA LEU A 43 4.31 3.47 -15.58
C LEU A 43 5.84 3.35 -15.48
N ALA A 44 6.31 2.32 -14.81
CA ALA A 44 7.72 1.95 -14.72
C ALA A 44 7.92 0.57 -15.37
N GLY A 45 8.94 0.46 -16.18
CA GLY A 45 9.40 -0.80 -16.75
C GLY A 45 10.63 -1.30 -16.00
N GLY A 46 10.82 -2.62 -15.99
CA GLY A 46 11.97 -3.20 -15.30
C GLY A 46 12.02 -4.70 -15.42
N PHE A 47 12.81 -5.30 -14.54
CA PHE A 47 13.04 -6.74 -14.50
C PHE A 47 12.83 -7.26 -13.10
N ARG A 48 12.31 -8.49 -13.01
CA ARG A 48 12.24 -9.30 -11.80
C ARG A 48 13.05 -10.56 -11.98
N LEU A 49 13.88 -10.88 -10.99
CA LEU A 49 14.40 -12.21 -10.72
C LEU A 49 13.50 -12.86 -9.68
N TRP A 50 13.02 -14.07 -9.94
CA TRP A 50 12.30 -14.86 -8.94
C TRP A 50 12.73 -16.32 -9.02
N ARG A 51 13.12 -16.86 -7.89
CA ARG A 51 13.52 -18.26 -7.68
C ARG A 51 12.80 -18.78 -6.43
N PRO A 52 11.60 -19.35 -6.59
CA PRO A 52 10.91 -20.02 -5.50
C PRO A 52 11.56 -21.36 -5.20
N ASP A 53 11.40 -21.83 -3.98
CA ASP A 53 11.76 -23.17 -3.55
C ASP A 53 13.19 -23.60 -3.94
N LEU A 54 14.16 -22.73 -3.69
CA LEU A 54 15.58 -23.00 -3.95
C LEU A 54 15.97 -24.38 -3.39
N GLU A 55 16.46 -25.26 -4.26
CA GLU A 55 16.89 -26.62 -3.90
C GLU A 55 15.81 -27.47 -3.20
N ARG A 56 14.53 -27.25 -3.49
CA ARG A 56 13.38 -27.87 -2.84
C ARG A 56 13.21 -27.50 -1.36
N SER A 57 13.78 -26.38 -0.95
CA SER A 57 13.77 -25.89 0.43
C SER A 57 12.72 -24.82 0.53
N ARG A 58 11.67 -24.59 0.55
CA ARG A 58 10.74 -23.45 0.79
C ARG A 58 11.43 -22.05 0.91
N PHE A 59 12.68 -21.98 0.44
CA PHE A 59 13.47 -20.75 0.45
C PHE A 59 13.34 -20.05 -0.89
N ASP A 60 12.81 -18.84 -0.86
CA ASP A 60 12.61 -18.00 -2.03
C ASP A 60 13.69 -16.94 -2.15
N LEU A 61 14.07 -16.63 -3.38
CA LEU A 61 14.91 -15.50 -3.72
C LEU A 61 14.19 -14.64 -4.75
N ALA A 62 14.03 -13.35 -4.47
CA ALA A 62 13.54 -12.41 -5.45
C ALA A 62 14.34 -11.12 -5.45
N ALA A 63 14.43 -10.48 -6.62
CA ALA A 63 14.97 -9.14 -6.76
C ALA A 63 14.23 -8.39 -7.87
N ASP A 64 14.04 -7.10 -7.66
CA ASP A 64 13.39 -6.20 -8.61
C ASP A 64 14.28 -5.01 -8.95
N ALA A 65 14.19 -4.56 -10.20
CA ALA A 65 14.78 -3.32 -10.64
C ALA A 65 13.84 -2.63 -11.63
N PHE A 66 13.35 -1.42 -11.28
CA PHE A 66 12.37 -0.67 -12.05
C PHE A 66 12.79 0.78 -12.28
N TRP A 67 12.47 1.30 -13.44
CA TRP A 67 12.70 2.69 -13.84
C TRP A 67 11.46 3.25 -14.51
N SER A 68 11.09 4.48 -14.19
CA SER A 68 10.01 5.20 -14.86
C SER A 68 10.54 6.33 -15.75
N LEU A 69 9.75 6.73 -16.75
CA LEU A 69 10.06 7.90 -17.58
C LEU A 69 10.04 9.22 -16.79
N GLN A 70 9.45 9.21 -15.60
CA GLN A 70 9.41 10.35 -14.66
C GLN A 70 10.66 10.42 -13.75
N GLY A 71 11.68 9.56 -14.00
CA GLY A 71 12.93 9.55 -13.24
C GLY A 71 12.92 8.74 -11.94
N PHE A 72 11.78 8.10 -11.59
CA PHE A 72 11.71 7.22 -10.42
C PHE A 72 12.49 5.94 -10.65
N ARG A 73 13.15 5.47 -9.59
CA ARG A 73 13.91 4.21 -9.59
C ARG A 73 13.56 3.41 -8.34
N TYR A 74 13.46 2.12 -8.51
CA TYR A 74 13.19 1.20 -7.42
C TYR A 74 14.01 -0.07 -7.58
N TYR A 75 14.67 -0.48 -6.52
CA TYR A 75 15.42 -1.73 -6.44
C TYR A 75 15.02 -2.45 -5.17
N SER A 76 14.85 -3.76 -5.24
CA SER A 76 14.58 -4.57 -4.06
C SER A 76 15.22 -5.93 -4.17
N ALA A 77 15.48 -6.53 -3.02
CA ALA A 77 15.89 -7.92 -2.90
C ALA A 77 15.23 -8.53 -1.66
N GLN A 78 14.87 -9.82 -1.76
CA GLN A 78 14.28 -10.55 -0.64
C GLN A 78 14.76 -11.99 -0.71
N ALA A 79 15.04 -12.57 0.47
CA ALA A 79 15.51 -13.94 0.57
C ALA A 79 15.02 -14.59 1.86
N GLY A 80 14.54 -15.83 1.79
CA GLY A 80 14.06 -16.59 2.92
C GLY A 80 12.77 -17.34 2.66
N VAL A 81 12.12 -17.80 3.72
CA VAL A 81 10.78 -18.41 3.66
C VAL A 81 9.75 -17.29 3.73
N VAL A 82 9.20 -16.93 2.59
CA VAL A 82 8.29 -15.81 2.43
C VAL A 82 6.85 -16.32 2.31
N PRO A 83 5.87 -15.67 2.96
CA PRO A 83 4.48 -16.02 2.74
C PRO A 83 4.08 -15.63 1.32
N HIS A 84 3.59 -16.59 0.55
CA HIS A 84 3.07 -16.35 -0.78
C HIS A 84 1.82 -17.20 -1.03
N GLN A 85 0.95 -16.75 -1.90
CA GLN A 85 -0.16 -17.54 -2.42
C GLN A 85 0.16 -18.01 -3.83
N GLY A 86 0.41 -19.30 -3.97
CA GLY A 86 0.72 -19.88 -5.26
C GLY A 86 1.97 -19.25 -5.89
N LYS A 87 1.82 -18.72 -7.10
CA LYS A 87 2.92 -18.11 -7.87
C LYS A 87 3.13 -16.61 -7.58
N ASP A 88 2.44 -16.06 -6.59
CA ASP A 88 2.46 -14.62 -6.34
C ASP A 88 3.38 -14.25 -5.19
N PHE A 89 4.40 -13.53 -5.52
CA PHE A 89 5.34 -12.96 -4.57
C PHE A 89 4.76 -11.67 -3.98
N PRO A 90 4.76 -11.48 -2.64
CA PRO A 90 4.34 -10.22 -2.07
C PRO A 90 5.22 -9.09 -2.59
N LEU A 91 4.58 -8.02 -3.05
CA LEU A 91 5.28 -6.78 -3.31
C LEU A 91 5.83 -6.24 -1.99
N PHE A 92 7.03 -5.67 -2.03
CA PHE A 92 7.61 -5.06 -0.85
C PHE A 92 6.76 -3.91 -0.35
N PRO A 93 6.55 -3.80 0.97
CA PRO A 93 5.85 -2.67 1.54
C PRO A 93 6.58 -1.37 1.19
N PHE A 94 5.88 -0.49 0.49
CA PHE A 94 6.26 0.90 0.47
C PHE A 94 5.91 1.50 1.82
N MET A 95 6.84 2.23 2.41
CA MET A 95 6.62 2.83 3.70
C MET A 95 5.39 3.75 3.74
N GLY A 96 4.55 3.54 4.73
CA GLY A 96 3.28 4.22 4.93
C GLY A 96 2.05 3.32 4.90
N ASP A 97 2.11 2.16 4.21
CA ASP A 97 0.97 1.23 4.05
C ASP A 97 1.28 -0.18 4.58
N GLU A 98 2.14 -0.32 5.60
CA GLU A 98 2.64 -1.61 6.07
C GLU A 98 1.54 -2.55 6.55
N VAL A 99 0.56 -2.04 7.30
CA VAL A 99 -0.61 -2.83 7.75
C VAL A 99 -1.49 -3.21 6.56
N PHE A 100 -1.63 -2.31 5.58
CA PHE A 100 -2.37 -2.57 4.36
C PHE A 100 -1.81 -3.80 3.61
N GLU A 101 -0.51 -3.92 3.53
CA GLU A 101 0.14 -5.02 2.82
C GLU A 101 0.10 -6.33 3.60
N LEU A 102 0.32 -6.30 4.92
CA LEU A 102 0.17 -7.47 5.78
C LEU A 102 -1.23 -8.07 5.71
N ALA A 103 -2.27 -7.24 5.68
CA ALA A 103 -3.65 -7.70 5.53
C ALA A 103 -3.96 -8.28 4.13
N ASN A 104 -3.13 -8.00 3.11
CA ASN A 104 -3.29 -8.52 1.76
C ASN A 104 -2.58 -9.86 1.53
N VAL A 105 -1.64 -10.23 2.40
CA VAL A 105 -0.89 -11.49 2.29
C VAL A 105 -1.58 -12.57 3.10
N ARG A 106 -2.04 -13.63 2.44
CA ARG A 106 -2.46 -14.85 3.12
C ARG A 106 -1.29 -15.82 3.16
N GLN A 107 -0.99 -16.35 4.32
CA GLN A 107 0.02 -17.38 4.47
C GLN A 107 -0.48 -18.69 3.86
N ASP A 108 0.35 -19.37 3.07
CA ASP A 108 0.09 -20.68 2.51
C ASP A 108 -0.21 -21.68 3.64
N ASP A 109 -1.20 -22.56 3.42
CA ASP A 109 -1.60 -23.56 4.41
C ASP A 109 -0.48 -24.57 4.72
N ASP A 110 0.40 -24.82 3.77
CA ASP A 110 1.51 -25.76 3.91
C ASP A 110 2.73 -25.22 4.67
N THR A 111 2.82 -23.89 4.88
CA THR A 111 3.96 -23.27 5.55
C THR A 111 3.50 -22.40 6.71
N PRO A 112 3.54 -22.92 7.97
CA PRO A 112 3.05 -22.18 9.13
C PRO A 112 3.99 -21.08 9.61
N TYR A 113 5.22 -20.99 9.10
CA TYR A 113 6.21 -20.00 9.50
C TYR A 113 6.70 -19.18 8.34
N MET A 114 7.20 -18.00 8.63
CA MET A 114 7.94 -17.15 7.71
C MET A 114 9.22 -16.68 8.37
N LEU A 115 10.30 -16.61 7.59
CA LEU A 115 11.58 -16.06 8.02
C LEU A 115 12.33 -15.55 6.80
N TYR A 116 12.39 -14.24 6.64
CA TYR A 116 13.03 -13.65 5.47
C TYR A 116 13.71 -12.33 5.80
N GLY A 117 14.73 -12.01 5.01
CA GLY A 117 15.35 -10.71 4.95
C GLY A 117 14.95 -9.98 3.67
N SER A 118 14.81 -8.67 3.73
CA SER A 118 14.51 -7.83 2.60
C SER A 118 15.35 -6.55 2.60
N PHE A 119 15.58 -6.04 1.40
CA PHE A 119 16.17 -4.75 1.13
C PHE A 119 15.33 -4.04 0.08
N SER A 120 15.08 -2.75 0.25
CA SER A 120 14.55 -1.90 -0.81
C SER A 120 15.25 -0.56 -0.85
N HIS A 121 15.41 -0.06 -2.07
CA HIS A 121 15.92 1.28 -2.37
C HIS A 121 14.93 1.97 -3.30
N ARG A 122 14.52 3.18 -2.95
CA ARG A 122 13.70 4.03 -3.79
C ARG A 122 14.36 5.38 -4.01
N TRP A 123 14.38 5.82 -5.25
CA TRP A 123 14.67 7.18 -5.67
C TRP A 123 13.40 7.76 -6.27
N ALA A 124 12.83 8.76 -5.61
CA ALA A 124 11.67 9.50 -6.06
C ALA A 124 12.06 10.97 -6.26
N PRO A 125 12.21 11.42 -7.51
CA PRO A 125 12.67 12.78 -7.82
C PRO A 125 11.64 13.85 -7.44
N LYS A 126 10.39 13.46 -7.26
CA LYS A 126 9.30 14.36 -6.90
C LYS A 126 8.23 13.64 -6.09
N PHE A 127 7.96 14.17 -4.90
CA PHE A 127 6.84 13.84 -4.03
C PHE A 127 5.99 15.08 -3.79
N ASP A 128 4.72 14.89 -3.50
CA ASP A 128 3.81 15.97 -3.15
C ASP A 128 3.74 16.19 -1.64
N PHE A 129 3.72 17.45 -1.24
CA PHE A 129 3.46 17.88 0.12
C PHE A 129 2.48 19.05 0.12
N PHE A 130 1.47 18.98 0.98
CA PHE A 130 0.39 19.98 1.08
C PHE A 130 0.32 20.61 2.49
N GLY A 131 1.28 20.26 3.37
CA GLY A 131 1.25 20.60 4.78
C GLY A 131 0.82 19.44 5.67
N ILE A 132 0.70 19.70 6.96
CA ILE A 132 0.36 18.74 8.01
C ILE A 132 -1.01 19.09 8.61
N GLY A 133 -1.83 18.06 8.89
CA GLY A 133 -3.11 18.19 9.51
C GLY A 133 -4.28 18.47 8.56
N PRO A 134 -5.49 18.55 9.11
CA PRO A 134 -6.73 18.69 8.34
C PRO A 134 -6.88 20.07 7.69
N GLY A 135 -6.19 21.09 8.19
CA GLY A 135 -6.21 22.46 7.69
C GLY A 135 -5.29 22.71 6.48
N SER A 136 -4.55 21.70 6.01
CA SER A 136 -3.70 21.82 4.83
C SER A 136 -4.54 22.12 3.57
N ARG A 137 -4.04 23.01 2.68
CA ARG A 137 -4.77 23.45 1.49
C ARG A 137 -4.20 22.83 0.23
N ALA A 138 -5.06 22.49 -0.74
CA ALA A 138 -4.62 21.98 -2.04
C ALA A 138 -3.74 22.98 -2.81
N ALA A 139 -3.99 24.27 -2.62
CA ALA A 139 -3.21 25.36 -3.25
C ALA A 139 -1.77 25.47 -2.75
N ASP A 140 -1.47 24.92 -1.57
CA ASP A 140 -0.12 24.94 -0.98
C ASP A 140 0.73 23.73 -1.43
N GLN A 141 0.35 23.08 -2.55
CA GLN A 141 1.08 21.94 -3.09
C GLN A 141 2.53 22.33 -3.43
N ALA A 142 3.46 21.61 -2.85
CA ALA A 142 4.89 21.75 -3.07
C ALA A 142 5.53 20.40 -3.42
N SER A 143 6.71 20.44 -4.00
CA SER A 143 7.45 19.25 -4.42
C SER A 143 8.75 19.10 -3.63
N PHE A 144 9.13 17.85 -3.33
CA PHE A 144 10.43 17.50 -2.77
C PHE A 144 10.91 16.16 -3.35
N ARG A 145 12.20 15.95 -3.30
CA ARG A 145 12.82 14.67 -3.68
C ARG A 145 13.05 13.82 -2.44
N GLN A 146 12.83 12.51 -2.58
CA GLN A 146 13.12 11.55 -1.52
C GLN A 146 13.93 10.37 -2.06
N ARG A 147 14.98 10.02 -1.36
CA ARG A 147 15.70 8.77 -1.49
C ARG A 147 15.58 8.02 -0.18
N ASP A 148 15.21 6.77 -0.23
CA ASP A 148 15.11 5.93 0.97
C ASP A 148 15.70 4.53 0.74
N ASN A 149 16.21 3.96 1.83
CA ASN A 149 16.68 2.59 1.92
C ASN A 149 16.02 1.94 3.14
N LEU A 150 15.50 0.75 2.96
CA LEU A 150 14.95 -0.07 4.02
C LEU A 150 15.62 -1.43 4.01
N PHE A 151 16.21 -1.82 5.15
CA PHE A 151 16.67 -3.18 5.43
C PHE A 151 15.76 -3.76 6.51
N GLU A 152 15.24 -4.94 6.30
CA GLU A 152 14.31 -5.54 7.25
C GLU A 152 14.46 -7.06 7.31
N ALA A 153 14.37 -7.62 8.50
CA ALA A 153 14.21 -9.04 8.77
C ALA A 153 12.86 -9.27 9.42
N VAL A 154 12.12 -10.26 8.95
CA VAL A 154 10.78 -10.61 9.42
C VAL A 154 10.78 -12.07 9.81
N ALA A 155 10.23 -12.35 11.00
CA ALA A 155 9.95 -13.70 11.47
C ALA A 155 8.50 -13.78 11.93
N GLY A 156 7.80 -14.86 11.59
CA GLY A 156 6.41 -15.04 11.99
C GLY A 156 5.99 -16.50 12.01
N TYR A 157 4.88 -16.75 12.68
CA TYR A 157 4.32 -18.08 12.84
C TYR A 157 2.79 -18.03 12.88
N ARG A 158 2.15 -18.97 12.19
CA ARG A 158 0.71 -19.18 12.25
C ARG A 158 0.37 -20.00 13.50
N VAL A 159 0.03 -19.31 14.58
CA VAL A 159 -0.26 -19.91 15.90
C VAL A 159 -1.62 -20.62 15.95
N LEU A 160 -2.56 -20.19 15.11
CA LEU A 160 -3.87 -20.82 14.91
C LEU A 160 -4.19 -20.84 13.40
N PRO A 161 -5.13 -21.65 12.90
CA PRO A 161 -5.44 -21.76 11.46
C PRO A 161 -5.71 -20.44 10.73
N ARG A 162 -6.10 -19.40 11.46
CA ARG A 162 -6.43 -18.07 10.93
C ARG A 162 -5.64 -16.94 11.58
N LEU A 163 -4.76 -17.23 12.54
CA LEU A 163 -4.03 -16.21 13.29
C LEU A 163 -2.53 -16.38 13.07
N THR A 164 -1.92 -15.39 12.46
CA THR A 164 -0.47 -15.26 12.28
C THR A 164 0.05 -14.15 13.18
N LEU A 165 1.12 -14.44 13.91
CA LEU A 165 1.91 -13.46 14.64
C LEU A 165 3.25 -13.29 13.96
N SER A 166 3.74 -12.05 13.89
CA SER A 166 5.05 -11.77 13.31
C SER A 166 5.79 -10.67 14.07
N GLY A 167 7.11 -10.72 14.02
CA GLY A 167 8.02 -9.68 14.45
C GLY A 167 8.90 -9.22 13.31
N ARG A 168 9.32 -7.96 13.38
CA ARG A 168 10.25 -7.37 12.40
C ARG A 168 11.32 -6.56 13.09
N LEU A 169 12.50 -6.56 12.50
CA LEU A 169 13.63 -5.73 12.88
C LEU A 169 14.24 -5.14 11.63
N GLY A 170 14.51 -3.84 11.63
CA GLY A 170 15.01 -3.20 10.43
C GLY A 170 15.79 -1.92 10.68
N TYR A 171 16.32 -1.38 9.60
CA TYR A 171 16.96 -0.08 9.55
C TYR A 171 16.44 0.70 8.34
N TYR A 172 15.97 1.91 8.60
CA TYR A 172 15.48 2.84 7.60
C TYR A 172 16.38 4.06 7.50
N ASP A 173 16.81 4.37 6.30
CA ASP A 173 17.61 5.53 5.97
C ASP A 173 16.91 6.36 4.89
N VAL A 174 16.83 7.67 5.07
CA VAL A 174 16.17 8.58 4.16
C VAL A 174 17.01 9.82 3.93
N ALA A 175 16.95 10.36 2.73
CA ALA A 175 17.50 11.67 2.41
C ALA A 175 16.49 12.45 1.54
N LEU A 176 16.22 13.67 1.93
CA LEU A 176 15.39 14.61 1.20
C LEU A 176 16.26 15.61 0.42
N GLY A 177 15.66 16.29 -0.53
CA GLY A 177 16.28 17.37 -1.29
C GLY A 177 15.26 18.09 -2.17
N PRO A 178 15.70 19.10 -2.91
CA PRO A 178 14.84 19.81 -3.84
C PRO A 178 14.15 18.86 -4.81
N GLY A 179 12.84 19.03 -5.01
CA GLY A 179 12.07 18.27 -5.97
C GLY A 179 12.47 18.63 -7.41
N GLU A 180 12.42 17.64 -8.31
CA GLU A 180 12.70 17.82 -9.73
C GLU A 180 11.41 18.12 -10.54
N ASP A 181 10.40 18.67 -9.88
CA ASP A 181 9.19 19.14 -10.55
C ASP A 181 9.43 20.50 -11.21
N LYS A 182 8.97 20.67 -12.46
CA LYS A 182 9.18 21.91 -13.22
C LYS A 182 8.05 22.93 -13.03
N VAL A 183 6.97 22.53 -12.41
CA VAL A 183 5.73 23.32 -12.27
C VAL A 183 5.48 23.70 -10.81
N LEU A 184 5.71 22.75 -9.90
CA LEU A 184 5.45 22.96 -8.49
C LEU A 184 6.66 23.64 -7.79
N PRO A 185 6.39 24.56 -6.84
CA PRO A 185 7.45 25.14 -6.01
C PRO A 185 8.11 24.08 -5.14
N GLN A 186 9.32 24.40 -4.65
CA GLN A 186 10.01 23.56 -3.67
C GLN A 186 9.30 23.65 -2.31
N ILE A 187 9.43 22.60 -1.50
CA ILE A 187 8.79 22.55 -0.17
C ILE A 187 9.23 23.72 0.71
N GLU A 188 10.51 24.13 0.62
CA GLU A 188 11.10 25.22 1.39
C GLU A 188 10.63 26.61 0.92
N GLU A 189 10.07 26.74 -0.27
CA GLU A 189 9.51 27.99 -0.81
C GLU A 189 8.09 28.25 -0.28
N VAL A 190 7.37 27.19 0.12
CA VAL A 190 5.97 27.26 0.57
C VAL A 190 5.85 27.13 2.08
N PHE A 191 6.71 26.30 2.70
CA PHE A 191 6.64 25.97 4.11
C PHE A 191 7.94 26.37 4.82
N ASP A 192 7.81 26.95 6.03
CA ASP A 192 8.96 27.21 6.88
C ASP A 192 9.60 25.88 7.33
N PRO A 193 10.85 25.61 6.95
CA PRO A 193 11.54 24.38 7.31
C PRO A 193 11.63 24.10 8.82
N ALA A 194 11.60 25.14 9.65
CA ALA A 194 11.62 24.98 11.11
C ALA A 194 10.29 24.43 11.66
N THR A 195 9.19 24.60 10.94
CA THR A 195 7.86 24.14 11.35
C THR A 195 7.52 22.74 10.85
N VAL A 196 8.22 22.25 9.80
CA VAL A 196 8.00 20.93 9.20
C VAL A 196 8.98 19.91 9.80
N PRO A 197 8.53 18.99 10.67
CA PRO A 197 9.42 18.04 11.35
C PRO A 197 10.14 17.13 10.34
N GLY A 198 11.47 17.04 10.46
CA GLY A 198 12.29 16.20 9.60
C GLY A 198 12.72 16.83 8.28
N LEU A 199 12.28 18.07 7.94
CA LEU A 199 12.71 18.72 6.69
C LEU A 199 14.18 19.13 6.72
N LEU A 200 14.65 19.70 7.84
CA LEU A 200 16.04 20.13 8.00
C LEU A 200 17.03 19.00 8.28
N SER A 201 16.54 17.86 8.79
CA SER A 201 17.41 16.73 9.16
C SER A 201 16.68 15.41 9.00
N GLN A 202 17.31 14.48 8.29
CA GLN A 202 16.78 13.16 8.02
C GLN A 202 17.70 12.10 8.67
N PRO A 203 17.48 11.78 9.94
CA PRO A 203 18.25 10.74 10.61
C PRO A 203 17.82 9.34 10.14
N GLY A 204 18.73 8.37 10.25
CA GLY A 204 18.37 6.97 10.12
C GLY A 204 17.59 6.47 11.35
N PHE A 205 16.76 5.41 11.16
CA PHE A 205 15.94 4.83 12.20
C PHE A 205 16.17 3.33 12.30
N PHE A 206 16.36 2.84 13.52
CA PHE A 206 16.15 1.42 13.80
C PHE A 206 14.65 1.18 13.94
N ARG A 207 14.16 0.08 13.34
CA ARG A 207 12.76 -0.32 13.36
C ARG A 207 12.63 -1.63 14.12
N LEU A 208 11.66 -1.69 15.03
CA LEU A 208 11.27 -2.90 15.75
C LEU A 208 9.75 -2.95 15.73
N GLY A 209 9.18 -4.06 15.30
CA GLY A 209 7.72 -4.18 15.19
C GLY A 209 7.21 -5.56 15.53
N ALA A 210 5.92 -5.61 15.83
CA ALA A 210 5.16 -6.83 16.01
C ALA A 210 3.78 -6.66 15.33
N ALA A 211 3.28 -7.72 14.70
CA ALA A 211 1.98 -7.70 14.06
C ALA A 211 1.20 -8.99 14.36
N ALA A 212 -0.13 -8.86 14.39
CA ALA A 212 -1.07 -9.95 14.48
C ALA A 212 -2.08 -9.84 13.35
N ILE A 213 -2.30 -10.94 12.61
CA ILE A 213 -3.23 -10.98 11.47
C ILE A 213 -4.18 -12.14 11.66
N PHE A 214 -5.48 -11.83 11.78
CA PHE A 214 -6.55 -12.82 11.75
C PHE A 214 -7.24 -12.75 10.40
N ASP A 215 -7.13 -13.81 9.57
CA ASP A 215 -7.69 -13.87 8.22
C ASP A 215 -8.73 -15.01 8.11
N ALA A 216 -9.97 -14.61 7.92
CA ALA A 216 -11.12 -15.48 7.74
C ALA A 216 -11.81 -15.27 6.38
N ARG A 217 -11.13 -14.64 5.40
CA ARG A 217 -11.64 -14.46 4.04
C ARG A 217 -11.76 -15.82 3.33
N ASP A 218 -12.73 -15.96 2.48
CA ASP A 218 -12.86 -17.12 1.57
C ASP A 218 -11.74 -17.14 0.52
N VAL A 219 -11.51 -16.03 -0.16
CA VAL A 219 -10.44 -15.83 -1.14
C VAL A 219 -9.68 -14.54 -0.81
N ALA A 220 -8.36 -14.59 -0.66
CA ALA A 220 -7.60 -13.45 -0.19
C ALA A 220 -7.59 -12.24 -1.14
N ARG A 221 -7.62 -12.50 -2.46
CA ARG A 221 -7.49 -11.46 -3.50
C ARG A 221 -8.80 -10.97 -4.10
N ASN A 222 -9.85 -11.76 -3.99
CA ASN A 222 -11.19 -11.42 -4.45
C ASN A 222 -12.23 -11.95 -3.45
N PRO A 223 -12.23 -11.44 -2.21
CA PRO A 223 -13.09 -11.95 -1.16
C PRO A 223 -14.56 -11.60 -1.40
N HIS A 224 -15.42 -12.61 -1.25
CA HIS A 224 -16.87 -12.48 -1.31
C HIS A 224 -17.49 -12.60 0.08
N ARG A 225 -16.80 -13.25 1.01
CA ARG A 225 -17.28 -13.51 2.37
C ARG A 225 -16.14 -13.57 3.38
N GLY A 226 -16.47 -13.25 4.64
CA GLY A 226 -15.52 -13.28 5.74
C GLY A 226 -14.86 -11.95 5.98
N GLY A 227 -13.64 -11.96 6.49
CA GLY A 227 -12.94 -10.72 6.80
C GLY A 227 -11.50 -10.95 7.23
N VAL A 228 -10.77 -9.86 7.39
CA VAL A 228 -9.42 -9.83 7.92
C VAL A 228 -9.30 -8.70 8.94
N LEU A 229 -8.58 -8.97 10.02
CA LEU A 229 -8.19 -7.98 11.02
C LEU A 229 -6.67 -8.06 11.20
N ALA A 230 -5.98 -6.98 10.90
CA ALA A 230 -4.55 -6.83 11.11
C ALA A 230 -4.30 -5.73 12.12
N ALA A 231 -3.41 -5.97 13.09
CA ALA A 231 -2.94 -5.00 14.05
C ALA A 231 -1.42 -5.00 14.06
N GLU A 232 -0.82 -3.83 14.12
CA GLU A 232 0.63 -3.65 14.14
C GLU A 232 1.04 -2.61 15.17
N TRP A 233 2.14 -2.91 15.84
CA TRP A 233 2.96 -1.95 16.57
C TRP A 233 4.32 -1.87 15.91
N LEU A 234 4.83 -0.65 15.67
CA LEU A 234 6.11 -0.41 15.06
C LEU A 234 6.83 0.76 15.73
N ARG A 235 7.99 0.50 16.31
CA ARG A 235 8.87 1.51 16.90
C ARG A 235 9.89 1.98 15.87
N TYR A 236 9.95 3.29 15.66
CA TYR A 236 11.01 3.99 14.96
C TYR A 236 11.93 4.64 16.00
N ALA A 237 13.10 4.06 16.23
CA ALA A 237 14.09 4.60 17.14
C ALA A 237 15.16 5.34 16.33
N GLN A 238 15.17 6.67 16.44
CA GLN A 238 16.15 7.47 15.74
C GLN A 238 17.57 7.06 16.16
N ARG A 239 18.46 6.87 15.18
CA ARG A 239 19.87 6.63 15.43
C ARG A 239 20.45 7.78 16.27
N ASN A 240 21.23 7.45 17.29
CA ASN A 240 21.84 8.37 18.26
C ASN A 240 20.84 9.11 19.18
N GLY A 241 19.60 8.60 19.36
CA GLY A 241 18.66 9.09 20.37
C GLY A 241 18.16 10.50 20.10
N GLY A 242 17.63 10.77 18.92
CA GLY A 242 17.19 12.11 18.54
C GLY A 242 15.67 12.34 18.62
N PRO A 243 15.23 13.57 18.28
CA PRO A 243 13.84 14.02 18.45
C PRO A 243 12.85 13.47 17.41
N GLY A 244 13.23 12.50 16.58
CA GLY A 244 12.36 11.84 15.61
C GLY A 244 11.88 10.44 16.07
N THR A 245 12.13 10.04 17.32
CA THR A 245 11.75 8.72 17.84
C THR A 245 10.27 8.65 18.17
N PHE A 246 9.55 7.65 17.65
CA PHE A 246 8.12 7.45 17.91
C PHE A 246 7.72 5.98 17.80
N SER A 247 6.52 5.63 18.29
CA SER A 247 5.87 4.35 18.06
C SER A 247 4.62 4.55 17.23
N ARG A 248 4.38 3.68 16.24
CA ARG A 248 3.14 3.63 15.46
C ARG A 248 2.30 2.45 15.91
N TYR A 249 1.02 2.69 16.06
CA TYR A 249 -0.01 1.68 16.27
C TYR A 249 -0.99 1.77 15.11
N ALA A 250 -1.26 0.66 14.44
CA ALA A 250 -2.19 0.63 13.32
C ALA A 250 -3.09 -0.59 13.39
N VAL A 251 -4.33 -0.42 12.95
CA VAL A 251 -5.32 -1.50 12.85
C VAL A 251 -6.06 -1.37 11.53
N ASP A 252 -6.15 -2.44 10.74
CA ASP A 252 -6.91 -2.56 9.51
C ASP A 252 -7.91 -3.71 9.62
N GLY A 253 -9.17 -3.38 9.70
CA GLY A 253 -10.27 -4.34 9.71
C GLY A 253 -11.05 -4.28 8.41
N ARG A 254 -11.29 -5.45 7.78
CA ARG A 254 -12.05 -5.57 6.54
C ARG A 254 -13.10 -6.67 6.68
N ALA A 255 -14.29 -6.44 6.14
CA ALA A 255 -15.38 -7.40 6.13
C ALA A 255 -16.03 -7.47 4.74
N TYR A 256 -16.43 -8.66 4.34
CA TYR A 256 -17.06 -8.93 3.06
C TYR A 256 -18.35 -9.71 3.28
N VAL A 257 -19.47 -9.11 2.88
CA VAL A 257 -20.81 -9.65 3.15
C VAL A 257 -21.56 -9.83 1.82
N PRO A 258 -21.90 -11.07 1.44
CA PRO A 258 -22.71 -11.32 0.26
C PRO A 258 -24.14 -10.80 0.47
N LEU A 259 -24.67 -10.05 -0.49
CA LEU A 259 -25.99 -9.41 -0.42
C LEU A 259 -27.03 -10.20 -1.23
N GLY A 260 -27.54 -11.28 -0.66
CA GLY A 260 -28.59 -12.10 -1.25
C GLY A 260 -28.20 -12.91 -2.50
N HIS A 261 -27.08 -12.58 -3.13
CA HIS A 261 -26.53 -13.27 -4.29
C HIS A 261 -25.00 -13.30 -4.21
N PRO A 262 -24.32 -14.41 -4.57
CA PRO A 262 -22.85 -14.49 -4.50
C PRO A 262 -22.11 -13.43 -5.31
N GLN A 263 -22.72 -12.93 -6.39
CA GLN A 263 -22.16 -11.88 -7.26
C GLN A 263 -22.31 -10.45 -6.69
N ARG A 264 -22.93 -10.29 -5.53
CA ARG A 264 -23.14 -8.97 -4.90
C ARG A 264 -22.53 -8.99 -3.53
N VAL A 265 -21.52 -8.16 -3.33
CA VAL A 265 -20.75 -8.09 -2.09
C VAL A 265 -20.74 -6.67 -1.56
N LEU A 266 -21.02 -6.52 -0.27
CA LEU A 266 -20.70 -5.32 0.48
C LEU A 266 -19.33 -5.51 1.12
N ALA A 267 -18.34 -4.75 0.66
CA ALA A 267 -17.01 -4.71 1.23
C ALA A 267 -16.89 -3.49 2.13
N LEU A 268 -16.44 -3.69 3.35
CA LEU A 268 -16.25 -2.64 4.37
C LEU A 268 -14.81 -2.66 4.85
N ARG A 269 -14.24 -1.48 5.11
CA ARG A 269 -12.92 -1.32 5.72
C ARG A 269 -12.95 -0.23 6.77
N ALA A 270 -12.27 -0.48 7.88
CA ALA A 270 -11.93 0.52 8.88
C ALA A 270 -10.42 0.45 9.14
N TYR A 271 -9.73 1.55 8.91
CA TYR A 271 -8.29 1.67 9.17
C TYR A 271 -8.05 2.82 10.15
N LEU A 272 -7.29 2.53 11.19
CA LEU A 272 -6.88 3.48 12.22
C LEU A 272 -5.36 3.44 12.36
N SER A 273 -4.73 4.60 12.45
CA SER A 273 -3.30 4.72 12.75
C SER A 273 -3.09 5.85 13.75
N LYS A 274 -2.19 5.61 14.71
CA LYS A 274 -1.75 6.59 15.70
C LYS A 274 -0.25 6.50 15.86
N ASP A 275 0.43 7.62 15.71
CA ASP A 275 1.83 7.80 16.07
C ASP A 275 1.91 8.35 17.49
N ASP A 276 2.86 7.84 18.28
CA ASP A 276 3.11 8.23 19.67
C ASP A 276 4.58 8.67 19.78
N PRO A 277 4.87 9.98 19.62
CA PRO A 277 6.22 10.51 19.73
C PRO A 277 6.78 10.32 21.14
N ALA A 278 8.08 10.07 21.26
CA ALA A 278 8.75 10.11 22.53
C ALA A 278 8.72 11.53 23.13
N PRO A 279 8.86 11.72 24.44
CA PRO A 279 8.83 13.04 25.05
C PRO A 279 9.80 14.01 24.37
N GLY A 280 9.29 15.15 23.91
CA GLY A 280 10.06 16.16 23.17
C GLY A 280 10.37 15.79 21.70
N ALA A 281 9.92 14.64 21.22
CA ALA A 281 10.06 14.23 19.82
C ALA A 281 8.86 14.67 18.97
N ARG A 282 9.06 14.68 17.63
CA ARG A 282 8.01 14.91 16.63
C ARG A 282 8.16 13.87 15.51
N VAL A 283 7.06 13.40 14.98
CA VAL A 283 7.09 12.47 13.85
C VAL A 283 7.58 13.22 12.60
N PRO A 284 8.64 12.75 11.91
CA PRO A 284 9.04 13.35 10.65
C PRO A 284 7.92 13.31 9.61
N PHE A 285 7.68 14.40 8.89
CA PHE A 285 6.55 14.53 7.98
C PHE A 285 6.49 13.42 6.91
N TYR A 286 7.64 12.98 6.44
CA TYR A 286 7.77 11.92 5.44
C TYR A 286 7.47 10.51 5.98
N LEU A 287 7.35 10.36 7.31
CA LEU A 287 6.90 9.13 7.98
C LEU A 287 5.44 9.21 8.47
N MET A 288 4.80 10.38 8.47
CA MET A 288 3.40 10.51 8.91
C MET A 288 2.46 9.71 8.02
N ALA A 289 1.43 9.14 8.63
CA ALA A 289 0.32 8.52 7.90
C ALA A 289 -0.43 9.55 7.04
N TYR A 290 -1.01 9.13 5.93
CA TYR A 290 -1.66 10.04 4.99
C TYR A 290 -2.95 9.48 4.39
N LEU A 291 -3.82 10.41 3.97
CA LEU A 291 -5.02 10.17 3.17
C LEU A 291 -4.92 10.87 1.81
N GLY A 292 -5.61 10.31 0.86
CA GLY A 292 -5.65 10.72 -0.54
C GLY A 292 -5.01 9.69 -1.45
N GLY A 293 -5.60 9.55 -2.63
CA GLY A 293 -5.21 8.56 -3.61
C GLY A 293 -6.10 7.32 -3.60
N SER A 294 -5.85 6.41 -4.52
CA SER A 294 -6.74 5.32 -4.90
C SER A 294 -6.99 4.25 -3.84
N HIS A 295 -6.29 4.25 -2.71
CA HIS A 295 -6.44 3.27 -1.62
C HIS A 295 -7.10 3.84 -0.36
N THR A 296 -7.28 5.16 -0.32
CA THR A 296 -7.87 5.85 0.83
C THR A 296 -9.03 6.75 0.40
N LEU A 297 -8.87 8.06 0.36
CA LEU A 297 -9.87 9.00 -0.17
C LEU A 297 -9.64 9.19 -1.67
N ARG A 298 -10.50 8.55 -2.48
CA ARG A 298 -10.25 8.36 -3.92
C ARG A 298 -10.46 9.62 -4.78
N ALA A 299 -11.15 10.62 -4.27
CA ALA A 299 -11.31 11.91 -4.96
C ALA A 299 -10.23 12.94 -4.57
N LEU A 300 -9.38 12.64 -3.58
CA LEU A 300 -8.27 13.49 -3.21
C LEU A 300 -6.98 13.13 -3.94
N ASP A 301 -6.11 14.09 -4.11
CA ASP A 301 -4.74 13.85 -4.57
C ASP A 301 -4.01 12.89 -3.63
N SER A 302 -3.07 12.15 -4.17
CA SER A 302 -2.28 11.21 -3.37
C SER A 302 -1.51 11.98 -2.29
N GLN A 303 -1.52 11.45 -1.05
CA GLN A 303 -0.85 12.05 0.10
C GLN A 303 -1.34 13.46 0.46
N ARG A 304 -2.58 13.79 0.11
CA ARG A 304 -3.18 15.13 0.27
C ARG A 304 -3.27 15.59 1.73
N LEU A 305 -3.57 14.69 2.64
CA LEU A 305 -3.68 14.97 4.08
C LEU A 305 -2.68 14.09 4.83
N ARG A 306 -1.89 14.67 5.72
CA ARG A 306 -0.91 13.98 6.56
C ARG A 306 -1.10 14.33 8.03
N GLY A 307 -0.82 13.38 8.91
CA GLY A 307 -0.88 13.63 10.34
C GLY A 307 -0.37 12.46 11.19
N GLU A 308 -0.26 12.68 12.49
CA GLU A 308 0.15 11.68 13.47
C GLU A 308 -1.01 10.74 13.86
N LYS A 309 -2.26 11.14 13.62
CA LYS A 309 -3.42 10.24 13.70
C LYS A 309 -4.17 10.24 12.39
N LEU A 310 -4.73 9.07 12.09
CA LEU A 310 -5.52 8.85 10.89
C LEU A 310 -6.67 7.89 11.19
N ALA A 311 -7.86 8.20 10.69
CA ALA A 311 -8.99 7.31 10.61
C ALA A 311 -9.52 7.27 9.19
N LEU A 312 -9.83 6.07 8.69
CA LEU A 312 -10.42 5.83 7.37
C LEU A 312 -11.51 4.79 7.48
N LEU A 313 -12.67 5.11 6.92
CA LEU A 313 -13.81 4.20 6.75
C LEU A 313 -14.13 4.13 5.27
N GLN A 314 -14.26 2.92 4.73
CA GLN A 314 -14.61 2.71 3.33
C GLN A 314 -15.74 1.68 3.25
N ALA A 315 -16.69 1.95 2.37
CA ALA A 315 -17.77 1.04 2.02
C ALA A 315 -17.84 0.93 0.50
N GLU A 316 -17.91 -0.30 -0.01
CA GLU A 316 -17.96 -0.56 -1.44
C GLU A 316 -18.98 -1.65 -1.74
N TYR A 317 -20.02 -1.30 -2.49
CA TYR A 317 -20.92 -2.28 -3.09
C TYR A 317 -20.33 -2.76 -4.40
N ARG A 318 -20.06 -4.06 -4.50
CA ARG A 318 -19.48 -4.74 -5.66
C ARG A 318 -20.54 -5.60 -6.31
N TRP A 319 -20.66 -5.51 -7.62
CA TRP A 319 -21.54 -6.32 -8.42
C TRP A 319 -20.78 -6.93 -9.60
N GLU A 320 -20.61 -8.24 -9.57
CA GLU A 320 -20.10 -9.00 -10.72
C GLU A 320 -21.17 -9.04 -11.82
N ALA A 321 -21.11 -8.06 -12.72
CA ALA A 321 -22.03 -7.93 -13.84
C ALA A 321 -21.76 -8.98 -14.93
N ALA A 322 -20.50 -9.45 -15.02
CA ALA A 322 -20.07 -10.55 -15.89
C ALA A 322 -18.88 -11.29 -15.22
N PRO A 323 -18.52 -12.51 -15.63
CA PRO A 323 -17.38 -13.24 -15.05
C PRO A 323 -16.05 -12.47 -15.08
N TRP A 324 -15.89 -11.57 -16.03
CA TRP A 324 -14.69 -10.76 -16.27
C TRP A 324 -14.84 -9.29 -15.85
N MET A 325 -16.07 -8.86 -15.43
CA MET A 325 -16.39 -7.46 -15.16
C MET A 325 -17.13 -7.30 -13.83
N GLU A 326 -16.63 -6.43 -12.99
CA GLU A 326 -17.28 -5.99 -11.75
C GLU A 326 -17.51 -4.49 -11.76
N LEU A 327 -18.70 -4.06 -11.41
CA LEU A 327 -19.07 -2.69 -11.14
C LEU A 327 -19.05 -2.43 -9.64
N ALA A 328 -18.67 -1.22 -9.23
CA ALA A 328 -18.71 -0.84 -7.84
C ALA A 328 -19.30 0.56 -7.64
N LEU A 329 -19.97 0.72 -6.51
CA LEU A 329 -20.30 1.99 -5.91
C LEU A 329 -19.52 2.10 -4.61
N PHE A 330 -18.91 3.25 -4.35
CA PHE A 330 -18.11 3.40 -3.14
C PHE A 330 -18.35 4.71 -2.39
N LEU A 331 -18.12 4.65 -1.10
CA LEU A 331 -18.09 5.78 -0.18
C LEU A 331 -16.84 5.64 0.70
N ASP A 332 -15.99 6.65 0.67
CA ASP A 332 -14.79 6.74 1.49
C ASP A 332 -14.93 7.92 2.45
N ARG A 333 -14.59 7.73 3.72
CA ARG A 333 -14.62 8.79 4.72
C ARG A 333 -13.38 8.70 5.60
N GLY A 334 -12.65 9.81 5.76
CA GLY A 334 -11.43 9.81 6.56
C GLY A 334 -11.07 11.16 7.13
N ALA A 335 -10.26 11.13 8.18
CA ALA A 335 -9.70 12.28 8.85
C ALA A 335 -8.26 12.04 9.26
N VAL A 336 -7.49 13.11 9.36
CA VAL A 336 -6.18 13.13 10.01
C VAL A 336 -6.17 14.16 11.13
N ALA A 337 -5.27 13.99 12.11
CA ALA A 337 -4.94 15.02 13.09
C ALA A 337 -3.45 15.35 12.98
N ALA A 338 -3.12 16.63 13.11
CA ALA A 338 -1.75 17.11 12.93
C ALA A 338 -0.81 16.52 13.97
N THR A 339 -1.27 16.41 15.21
CA THR A 339 -0.53 15.80 16.33
C THR A 339 -1.35 14.68 16.98
N THR A 340 -0.70 13.89 17.81
CA THR A 340 -1.37 12.80 18.54
C THR A 340 -2.37 13.31 19.58
N ASP A 341 -2.27 14.56 20.01
CA ASP A 341 -3.18 15.17 21.01
C ASP A 341 -4.40 15.83 20.36
N ASP A 342 -4.34 16.20 19.09
CA ASP A 342 -5.44 16.84 18.38
C ASP A 342 -6.62 15.87 18.16
N PRO A 343 -7.87 16.37 18.12
CA PRO A 343 -9.03 15.55 17.82
C PRO A 343 -9.08 15.11 16.35
N LEU A 344 -9.73 13.97 16.07
CA LEU A 344 -10.11 13.52 14.74
C LEU A 344 -11.55 13.96 14.45
N ASP A 345 -11.77 15.22 14.12
CA ASP A 345 -13.09 15.84 13.95
C ASP A 345 -13.39 16.32 12.53
N GLN A 346 -12.36 16.58 11.71
CA GLN A 346 -12.52 17.11 10.35
C GLN A 346 -12.51 15.99 9.30
N PHE A 347 -13.60 15.26 9.23
CA PHE A 347 -13.75 14.20 8.24
C PHE A 347 -14.01 14.74 6.83
N ARG A 348 -13.26 14.22 5.85
CA ARG A 348 -13.52 14.34 4.41
C ARG A 348 -14.29 13.11 3.93
N THR A 349 -15.17 13.32 2.95
CA THR A 349 -15.99 12.25 2.39
C THR A 349 -15.95 12.32 0.88
N ASP A 350 -15.64 11.18 0.26
CA ASP A 350 -15.61 10.96 -1.19
C ASP A 350 -16.62 9.87 -1.55
N GLY A 351 -17.27 10.00 -2.71
CA GLY A 351 -18.10 8.96 -3.28
C GLY A 351 -17.72 8.70 -4.73
N GLY A 352 -18.14 7.56 -5.28
CA GLY A 352 -17.80 7.30 -6.65
C GLY A 352 -18.30 5.99 -7.21
N ILE A 353 -17.95 5.76 -8.47
CA ILE A 353 -18.22 4.53 -9.22
C ILE A 353 -16.91 3.90 -9.67
N GLY A 354 -16.90 2.59 -9.76
CA GLY A 354 -15.73 1.82 -10.19
C GLY A 354 -16.07 0.76 -11.22
N LEU A 355 -15.16 0.54 -12.14
CA LEU A 355 -15.15 -0.58 -13.08
C LEU A 355 -13.90 -1.41 -12.83
N ARG A 356 -14.07 -2.71 -12.70
CA ARG A 356 -12.98 -3.66 -12.54
C ARG A 356 -13.02 -4.70 -13.63
N LEU A 357 -11.88 -4.93 -14.25
CA LEU A 357 -11.64 -6.09 -15.10
C LEU A 357 -10.93 -7.13 -14.25
N LYS A 358 -11.47 -8.34 -14.22
CA LYS A 358 -11.01 -9.38 -13.29
C LYS A 358 -10.99 -10.77 -13.92
N THR A 359 -10.24 -11.68 -13.32
CA THR A 359 -10.39 -13.12 -13.48
C THR A 359 -11.23 -13.68 -12.29
N HIS A 360 -11.47 -14.97 -12.24
CA HIS A 360 -12.13 -15.59 -11.09
C HIS A 360 -11.37 -15.38 -9.77
N GLU A 361 -10.06 -15.28 -9.84
CA GLU A 361 -9.20 -15.22 -8.65
C GLU A 361 -8.77 -13.81 -8.25
N ARG A 362 -8.77 -12.84 -9.19
CA ARG A 362 -8.18 -11.51 -8.93
C ARG A 362 -8.68 -10.40 -9.86
N THR A 363 -8.63 -9.18 -9.37
CA THR A 363 -8.79 -7.96 -10.17
C THR A 363 -7.50 -7.70 -10.95
N ILE A 364 -7.58 -7.55 -12.28
CA ILE A 364 -6.46 -7.23 -13.16
C ILE A 364 -6.28 -5.71 -13.21
N VAL A 365 -7.37 -5.00 -13.50
CA VAL A 365 -7.37 -3.55 -13.72
C VAL A 365 -8.60 -2.95 -13.07
N ARG A 366 -8.42 -1.79 -12.45
CA ARG A 366 -9.47 -0.99 -11.81
C ARG A 366 -9.45 0.43 -12.33
N PHE A 367 -10.64 0.94 -12.65
CA PHE A 367 -10.93 2.34 -12.96
C PHE A 367 -11.91 2.85 -11.91
N ASP A 368 -11.56 3.90 -11.18
CA ASP A 368 -12.46 4.55 -10.23
C ASP A 368 -12.64 6.01 -10.64
N LEU A 369 -13.88 6.45 -10.75
CA LEU A 369 -14.26 7.85 -10.86
C LEU A 369 -14.82 8.29 -9.51
N GLY A 370 -14.05 9.08 -8.78
CA GLY A 370 -14.40 9.61 -7.48
C GLY A 370 -14.73 11.10 -7.54
N TRP A 371 -15.64 11.54 -6.71
CA TRP A 371 -15.96 12.94 -6.47
C TRP A 371 -16.06 13.25 -4.99
N GLY A 372 -15.60 14.42 -4.60
CA GLY A 372 -15.53 14.88 -3.22
C GLY A 372 -15.40 16.40 -3.12
N GLY A 373 -15.07 16.88 -1.93
CA GLY A 373 -14.98 18.31 -1.67
C GLY A 373 -13.91 19.07 -2.47
N GLU A 374 -12.90 18.40 -3.01
CA GLU A 374 -11.82 19.00 -3.81
C GLU A 374 -11.98 18.74 -5.33
N GLY A 375 -13.10 18.14 -5.75
CA GLY A 375 -13.40 17.93 -7.16
C GLY A 375 -13.62 16.48 -7.55
N THR A 376 -13.36 16.19 -8.85
CA THR A 376 -13.55 14.87 -9.46
C THR A 376 -12.22 14.32 -9.91
N ARG A 377 -11.96 13.04 -9.63
CA ARG A 377 -10.72 12.36 -10.00
C ARG A 377 -10.98 11.00 -10.63
N LEU A 378 -10.26 10.73 -11.73
CA LEU A 378 -10.18 9.41 -12.34
C LEU A 378 -8.89 8.72 -11.86
N ALA A 379 -9.01 7.56 -11.27
CA ALA A 379 -7.88 6.71 -10.87
C ALA A 379 -7.86 5.43 -11.70
N PHE A 380 -6.67 5.01 -12.08
CA PHE A 380 -6.38 3.75 -12.78
C PHE A 380 -5.38 2.93 -11.97
N ARG A 381 -5.65 1.65 -11.74
CA ARG A 381 -4.79 0.76 -10.96
C ARG A 381 -4.85 -0.69 -11.43
N PHE A 382 -3.79 -1.45 -11.12
CA PHE A 382 -3.68 -2.89 -11.39
C PHE A 382 -4.01 -3.79 -10.19
N ASN A 383 -4.53 -3.25 -9.08
CA ASN A 383 -4.79 -4.00 -7.86
C ASN A 383 -6.20 -3.74 -7.32
N PRO A 384 -6.76 -4.59 -6.42
CA PRO A 384 -8.04 -4.32 -5.75
C PRO A 384 -7.99 -3.03 -4.90
N SER A 385 -9.15 -2.55 -4.44
CA SER A 385 -9.25 -1.36 -3.59
C SER A 385 -8.72 -1.60 -2.18
N PHE A 386 -9.12 -2.70 -1.58
CA PHE A 386 -8.69 -3.19 -0.26
C PHE A 386 -9.11 -4.64 -0.07
#